data_0fa01381f8316fd3e667e3754cb93dd1
#
_entry.id   0fa01381f8316fd3e667e3754cb93dd1
#
_cell.length_a   1.000
_cell.length_b   1.000
_cell.length_c   1.000
_cell.angle_alpha   90.00
_cell.angle_beta   90.00
_cell.angle_gamma   90.00
#
_symmetry.space_group_name_H-M   'P 1'
#
loop_
_entity.id
_entity.type
_entity.pdbx_description
1 polymer ?
#
loop_
_entity_poly.entity_id
_entity_poly.type
_entity_poly.pdbx_seq_one_letter_code
_entity_poly.pdbx_strand_id
1 'polypeptide(L)'
;YVNIDDCWMTSSRDSGGHLVPDPAKFPDGISGTAAYVHGKGLKLGIYESAGTATCAGYPGSLNHEQTDANSFASWNVDYLKYDNCNNQGISAKTRYAAMRDALANTGRPIVYSLCNWGEDSPWLFGPGTGGSLWRTTGDISDSWSSMTSNLDQQAGLELFSHPGAWNDPDMLEVGNGGMTDTEYRSHFSMWS
;
A
#
# COMPACT_ATOMS: atom_id res chain seq x y z
N TYR A 1 -0.16 -11.37 4.69
CA TYR A 1 0.66 -10.23 5.13
C TYR A 1 0.03 -9.58 6.35
N VAL A 2 0.87 -9.05 7.25
CA VAL A 2 0.47 -8.09 8.28
C VAL A 2 1.00 -6.75 7.81
N ASN A 3 0.10 -5.83 7.46
CA ASN A 3 0.49 -4.53 6.92
C ASN A 3 0.33 -3.45 7.98
N ILE A 4 1.37 -2.62 8.15
CA ILE A 4 1.27 -1.34 8.85
C ILE A 4 0.99 -0.25 7.82
N ASP A 5 0.02 0.61 8.11
CA ASP A 5 -0.40 1.71 7.25
C ASP A 5 0.30 3.02 7.63
N ASP A 6 -0.21 4.18 7.22
CA ASP A 6 0.37 5.50 7.47
C ASP A 6 0.67 5.77 8.95
N CYS A 7 1.41 6.80 9.27
CA CYS A 7 1.75 7.22 10.62
C CYS A 7 2.70 6.28 11.40
N TRP A 8 3.43 5.39 10.74
CA TRP A 8 4.42 4.53 11.41
C TRP A 8 5.75 5.24 11.70
N MET A 9 6.06 6.30 10.93
CA MET A 9 7.31 7.06 11.02
C MET A 9 7.16 8.33 11.87
N THR A 10 8.29 8.96 12.15
CA THR A 10 8.35 10.31 12.74
C THR A 10 8.03 11.39 11.69
N SER A 11 7.74 12.61 12.14
CA SER A 11 7.37 13.74 11.28
C SER A 11 8.50 14.30 10.41
N SER A 12 9.70 13.77 10.54
CA SER A 12 10.87 14.22 9.77
C SER A 12 11.83 13.06 9.51
N ARG A 13 12.55 13.14 8.39
CA ARG A 13 13.67 12.25 8.07
C ARG A 13 14.86 12.57 8.98
N ASP A 14 15.77 11.61 9.12
CA ASP A 14 17.05 11.84 9.81
C ASP A 14 18.01 12.72 8.98
N SER A 15 19.18 13.02 9.53
CA SER A 15 20.21 13.81 8.83
C SER A 15 20.79 13.14 7.59
N GLY A 16 20.60 11.84 7.41
CA GLY A 16 20.96 11.08 6.23
C GLY A 16 19.84 10.99 5.19
N GLY A 17 18.67 11.57 5.48
CA GLY A 17 17.50 11.53 4.60
C GLY A 17 16.66 10.26 4.72
N HIS A 18 16.90 9.41 5.71
CA HIS A 18 16.14 8.17 5.91
C HIS A 18 14.84 8.42 6.68
N LEU A 19 13.84 7.62 6.38
CA LEU A 19 12.62 7.52 7.20
C LEU A 19 12.98 6.92 8.57
N VAL A 20 12.40 7.49 9.63
CA VAL A 20 12.67 7.06 11.00
C VAL A 20 11.41 6.46 11.60
N PRO A 21 11.39 5.17 11.96
CA PRO A 21 10.28 4.58 12.69
C PRO A 21 10.01 5.35 13.99
N ASP A 22 8.74 5.59 14.32
CA ASP A 22 8.36 6.22 15.58
C ASP A 22 8.76 5.30 16.74
N PRO A 23 9.71 5.68 17.60
CA PRO A 23 10.24 4.82 18.66
C PRO A 23 9.21 4.48 19.75
N ALA A 24 8.15 5.26 19.87
CA ALA A 24 7.06 4.96 20.81
C ALA A 24 6.16 3.84 20.29
N LYS A 25 6.00 3.73 18.97
CA LYS A 25 5.18 2.68 18.31
C LYS A 25 6.00 1.45 17.97
N PHE A 26 7.26 1.65 17.60
CA PHE A 26 8.18 0.60 17.13
C PHE A 26 9.51 0.68 17.90
N PRO A 27 9.53 0.30 19.19
CA PRO A 27 10.73 0.40 20.01
C PRO A 27 11.92 -0.42 19.49
N ASP A 28 11.66 -1.54 18.80
CA ASP A 28 12.67 -2.38 18.17
C ASP A 28 12.85 -2.07 16.66
N GLY A 29 12.28 -0.96 16.20
CA GLY A 29 12.24 -0.56 14.79
C GLY A 29 11.38 -1.48 13.91
N ILE A 30 11.35 -1.16 12.61
CA ILE A 30 10.61 -1.99 11.64
C ILE A 30 11.26 -3.35 11.46
N SER A 31 12.59 -3.46 11.53
CA SER A 31 13.29 -4.75 11.45
C SER A 31 12.95 -5.70 12.61
N GLY A 32 12.77 -5.17 13.83
CA GLY A 32 12.29 -5.96 14.97
C GLY A 32 10.86 -6.44 14.78
N THR A 33 9.99 -5.57 14.28
CA THR A 33 8.61 -5.93 13.90
C THR A 33 8.58 -7.01 12.81
N ALA A 34 9.42 -6.87 11.77
CA ALA A 34 9.54 -7.87 10.71
C ALA A 34 9.99 -9.23 11.25
N ALA A 35 11.01 -9.24 12.12
CA ALA A 35 11.49 -10.47 12.74
C ALA A 35 10.39 -11.17 13.56
N TYR A 36 9.59 -10.40 14.32
CA TYR A 36 8.47 -10.95 15.08
C TYR A 36 7.39 -11.55 14.16
N VAL A 37 6.99 -10.82 13.12
CA VAL A 37 5.97 -11.27 12.14
C VAL A 37 6.44 -12.53 11.40
N HIS A 38 7.70 -12.55 10.94
CA HIS A 38 8.32 -13.70 10.29
C HIS A 38 8.39 -14.90 11.23
N GLY A 39 8.69 -14.68 12.50
CA GLY A 39 8.70 -15.73 13.53
C GLY A 39 7.33 -16.40 13.75
N LYS A 40 6.23 -15.76 13.28
CA LYS A 40 4.88 -16.33 13.24
C LYS A 40 4.54 -17.01 11.90
N GLY A 41 5.49 -17.11 10.98
CA GLY A 41 5.26 -17.64 9.64
C GLY A 41 4.50 -16.70 8.71
N LEU A 42 4.39 -15.41 9.06
CA LEU A 42 3.68 -14.39 8.30
C LEU A 42 4.68 -13.44 7.62
N LYS A 43 4.20 -12.54 6.78
CA LYS A 43 5.00 -11.53 6.06
C LYS A 43 4.59 -10.13 6.49
N LEU A 44 5.56 -9.19 6.53
CA LEU A 44 5.32 -7.80 6.92
C LEU A 44 5.16 -6.91 5.68
N GLY A 45 4.11 -6.08 5.68
CA GLY A 45 3.94 -4.98 4.76
C GLY A 45 4.11 -3.62 5.43
N ILE A 46 4.51 -2.63 4.65
CA ILE A 46 4.66 -1.24 5.07
C ILE A 46 3.94 -0.30 4.11
N TYR A 47 3.67 0.91 4.55
CA TYR A 47 3.04 1.98 3.79
C TYR A 47 4.04 3.11 3.51
N GLU A 48 3.92 3.71 2.32
CA GLU A 48 4.55 4.98 1.98
C GLU A 48 3.75 5.69 0.88
N SER A 49 4.07 6.95 0.60
CA SER A 49 3.44 7.74 -0.47
C SER A 49 4.44 8.20 -1.51
N ALA A 50 4.02 8.17 -2.77
CA ALA A 50 4.81 8.60 -3.92
C ALA A 50 4.97 10.13 -4.03
N GLY A 51 4.38 10.89 -3.13
CA GLY A 51 4.44 12.35 -3.10
C GLY A 51 5.51 12.90 -2.15
N THR A 52 5.44 14.20 -1.91
CA THR A 52 6.32 14.88 -0.94
C THR A 52 5.97 14.57 0.50
N ALA A 53 4.73 14.14 0.75
CA ALA A 53 4.24 13.72 2.06
C ALA A 53 3.21 12.60 1.91
N THR A 54 3.03 11.82 2.98
CA THR A 54 1.94 10.84 3.11
C THR A 54 0.58 11.54 3.22
N CYS A 55 -0.50 10.77 3.20
CA CYS A 55 -1.85 11.33 3.35
C CYS A 55 -2.06 11.97 4.73
N ALA A 56 -1.39 11.48 5.76
CA ALA A 56 -1.39 12.06 7.11
C ALA A 56 -0.31 13.17 7.31
N GLY A 57 0.47 13.51 6.28
CA GLY A 57 1.43 14.62 6.33
C GLY A 57 2.83 14.23 6.82
N TYR A 58 3.15 12.96 6.93
CA TYR A 58 4.50 12.47 7.20
C TYR A 58 5.39 12.54 5.93
N PRO A 59 6.73 12.41 6.05
CA PRO A 59 7.62 12.51 4.89
C PRO A 59 7.31 11.44 3.84
N GLY A 60 7.02 11.84 2.59
CA GLY A 60 6.82 10.94 1.46
C GLY A 60 8.11 10.63 0.71
N SER A 61 8.05 9.68 -0.25
CA SER A 61 9.23 9.14 -0.96
C SER A 61 9.67 9.93 -2.18
N LEU A 62 8.95 10.96 -2.61
CA LEU A 62 9.31 11.72 -3.82
C LEU A 62 10.75 12.26 -3.73
N ASN A 63 11.60 11.85 -4.68
CA ASN A 63 13.05 12.10 -4.72
C ASN A 63 13.87 11.38 -3.64
N HIS A 64 13.27 10.43 -2.92
CA HIS A 64 13.93 9.58 -1.93
C HIS A 64 13.72 8.09 -2.19
N GLU A 65 13.17 7.72 -3.36
CA GLU A 65 12.68 6.37 -3.65
C GLU A 65 13.76 5.31 -3.41
N GLN A 66 15.00 5.56 -3.85
CA GLN A 66 16.09 4.59 -3.65
C GLN A 66 16.50 4.46 -2.19
N THR A 67 16.54 5.57 -1.44
CA THR A 67 16.87 5.58 -0.01
C THR A 67 15.82 4.80 0.78
N ASP A 68 14.54 5.02 0.47
CA ASP A 68 13.42 4.37 1.15
C ASP A 68 13.34 2.87 0.78
N ALA A 69 13.49 2.53 -0.50
CA ALA A 69 13.55 1.14 -0.95
C ALA A 69 14.69 0.37 -0.26
N ASN A 70 15.86 0.97 -0.13
CA ASN A 70 17.00 0.37 0.59
C ASN A 70 16.67 0.15 2.08
N SER A 71 15.97 1.10 2.71
CA SER A 71 15.52 0.97 4.09
C SER A 71 14.53 -0.18 4.23
N PHE A 72 13.51 -0.26 3.38
CA PHE A 72 12.51 -1.34 3.39
C PHE A 72 13.16 -2.71 3.19
N ALA A 73 14.09 -2.81 2.25
CA ALA A 73 14.83 -4.05 2.02
C ALA A 73 15.69 -4.44 3.24
N SER A 74 16.41 -3.49 3.86
CA SER A 74 17.24 -3.72 5.04
C SER A 74 16.44 -4.13 6.27
N TRP A 75 15.19 -3.68 6.37
CA TRP A 75 14.26 -4.04 7.45
C TRP A 75 13.50 -5.34 7.20
N ASN A 76 13.80 -6.04 6.10
CA ASN A 76 13.13 -7.28 5.71
C ASN A 76 11.61 -7.13 5.45
N VAL A 77 11.18 -5.98 4.93
CA VAL A 77 9.80 -5.77 4.48
C VAL A 77 9.51 -6.64 3.25
N ASP A 78 8.28 -7.18 3.16
CA ASP A 78 7.84 -8.09 2.09
C ASP A 78 6.78 -7.49 1.16
N TYR A 79 6.20 -6.34 1.53
CA TYR A 79 5.10 -5.70 0.81
C TYR A 79 5.15 -4.19 1.04
N LEU A 80 4.94 -3.42 -0.01
CA LEU A 80 4.84 -1.96 0.05
C LEU A 80 3.49 -1.50 -0.52
N LYS A 81 2.63 -0.89 0.31
CA LYS A 81 1.52 -0.06 -0.14
C LYS A 81 2.08 1.33 -0.47
N TYR A 82 1.89 1.79 -1.71
CA TYR A 82 2.48 3.02 -2.20
C TYR A 82 1.41 3.98 -2.71
N ASP A 83 1.13 5.00 -1.92
CA ASP A 83 0.00 5.90 -2.07
C ASP A 83 0.27 7.07 -3.02
N ASN A 84 -0.76 7.88 -3.31
CA ASN A 84 -0.76 8.94 -4.30
C ASN A 84 -0.87 10.36 -3.70
N CYS A 85 -0.87 10.51 -2.38
CA CYS A 85 -1.04 11.79 -1.70
C CYS A 85 0.11 12.76 -1.99
N ASN A 86 -0.19 14.07 -1.97
CA ASN A 86 0.81 15.16 -2.12
C ASN A 86 1.70 15.03 -3.35
N ASN A 87 1.13 14.66 -4.48
CA ASN A 87 1.78 14.21 -5.71
C ASN A 87 2.41 15.32 -6.56
N GLN A 88 2.25 16.59 -6.19
CA GLN A 88 2.79 17.77 -6.87
C GLN A 88 2.40 17.87 -8.37
N GLY A 89 1.30 17.25 -8.77
CA GLY A 89 0.86 17.20 -10.17
C GLY A 89 1.72 16.31 -11.07
N ILE A 90 2.64 15.52 -10.49
CA ILE A 90 3.46 14.57 -11.26
C ILE A 90 2.64 13.29 -11.47
N SER A 91 2.63 12.78 -12.69
CA SER A 91 1.90 11.56 -13.04
C SER A 91 2.22 10.39 -12.08
N ALA A 92 1.17 9.70 -11.61
CA ALA A 92 1.31 8.49 -10.81
C ALA A 92 2.18 7.44 -11.52
N LYS A 93 1.98 7.23 -12.82
CA LYS A 93 2.77 6.32 -13.63
C LYS A 93 4.28 6.61 -13.55
N THR A 94 4.70 7.89 -13.58
CA THR A 94 6.11 8.28 -13.46
C THR A 94 6.66 7.99 -12.07
N ARG A 95 5.94 8.38 -11.03
CA ARG A 95 6.36 8.22 -9.64
C ARG A 95 6.40 6.74 -9.21
N TYR A 96 5.40 5.97 -9.64
CA TYR A 96 5.36 4.53 -9.36
C TYR A 96 6.46 3.76 -10.10
N ALA A 97 6.80 4.17 -11.35
CA ALA A 97 7.94 3.60 -12.05
C ALA A 97 9.28 3.88 -11.35
N ALA A 98 9.45 5.07 -10.78
CA ALA A 98 10.66 5.40 -10.02
C ALA A 98 10.83 4.48 -8.78
N MET A 99 9.76 4.24 -8.01
CA MET A 99 9.83 3.31 -6.87
C MET A 99 10.00 1.86 -7.32
N ARG A 100 9.37 1.42 -8.42
CA ARG A 100 9.63 0.10 -9.03
C ARG A 100 11.13 -0.11 -9.26
N ASP A 101 11.77 0.85 -9.92
CA ASP A 101 13.20 0.75 -10.25
C ASP A 101 14.06 0.74 -8.98
N ALA A 102 13.70 1.55 -7.99
CA ALA A 102 14.35 1.57 -6.69
C ALA A 102 14.22 0.24 -5.93
N LEU A 103 13.02 -0.35 -5.91
CA LEU A 103 12.78 -1.67 -5.30
C LEU A 103 13.58 -2.76 -6.02
N ALA A 104 13.59 -2.76 -7.36
CA ALA A 104 14.35 -3.72 -8.16
C ALA A 104 15.85 -3.64 -7.87
N ASN A 105 16.41 -2.44 -7.71
CA ASN A 105 17.81 -2.22 -7.39
C ASN A 105 18.22 -2.77 -6.03
N THR A 106 17.28 -3.01 -5.10
CA THR A 106 17.60 -3.61 -3.80
C THR A 106 17.91 -5.11 -3.90
N GLY A 107 17.44 -5.78 -4.93
CA GLY A 107 17.50 -7.23 -5.10
C GLY A 107 16.56 -8.02 -4.18
N ARG A 108 15.81 -7.35 -3.28
CA ARG A 108 14.82 -8.00 -2.43
C ARG A 108 13.46 -8.06 -3.12
N PRO A 109 12.79 -9.23 -3.18
CA PRO A 109 11.42 -9.31 -3.69
C PRO A 109 10.46 -8.67 -2.68
N ILE A 110 9.83 -7.56 -3.08
CA ILE A 110 8.80 -6.85 -2.31
C ILE A 110 7.56 -6.76 -3.18
N VAL A 111 6.42 -7.25 -2.67
CA VAL A 111 5.13 -7.10 -3.36
C VAL A 111 4.79 -5.60 -3.40
N TYR A 112 4.51 -5.09 -4.59
CA TYR A 112 4.28 -3.68 -4.82
C TYR A 112 2.81 -3.40 -5.09
N SER A 113 2.17 -2.68 -4.17
CA SER A 113 0.76 -2.33 -4.21
C SER A 113 0.58 -0.84 -4.48
N LEU A 114 -0.08 -0.52 -5.58
CA LEU A 114 -0.32 0.85 -6.00
C LEU A 114 -1.64 1.36 -5.40
N CYS A 115 -1.62 2.57 -4.84
CA CYS A 115 -2.80 3.13 -4.18
C CYS A 115 -3.09 4.54 -4.69
N ASN A 116 -3.70 4.63 -5.89
CA ASN A 116 -4.16 5.89 -6.48
C ASN A 116 -5.69 5.94 -6.66
N TRP A 117 -6.43 5.19 -5.88
CA TRP A 117 -7.90 5.24 -5.73
C TRP A 117 -8.69 5.11 -7.03
N GLY A 118 -8.14 4.46 -8.05
CA GLY A 118 -8.74 4.34 -9.38
C GLY A 118 -8.48 5.53 -10.30
N GLU A 119 -7.84 6.59 -9.82
CA GLU A 119 -7.47 7.74 -10.64
C GLU A 119 -6.55 7.32 -11.80
N ASP A 120 -6.74 7.94 -12.96
CA ASP A 120 -5.99 7.64 -14.18
C ASP A 120 -6.08 6.18 -14.68
N SER A 121 -7.05 5.39 -14.19
CA SER A 121 -7.26 4.00 -14.61
C SER A 121 -6.02 3.11 -14.36
N PRO A 122 -5.65 2.83 -13.10
CA PRO A 122 -4.41 2.12 -12.76
C PRO A 122 -4.33 0.70 -13.35
N TRP A 123 -5.44 0.06 -13.65
CA TRP A 123 -5.47 -1.23 -14.35
C TRP A 123 -4.84 -1.19 -15.75
N LEU A 124 -4.75 -0.01 -16.38
CA LEU A 124 -4.12 0.15 -17.69
C LEU A 124 -2.59 0.30 -17.61
N PHE A 125 -2.06 0.83 -16.49
CA PHE A 125 -0.63 1.10 -16.37
C PHE A 125 0.05 0.37 -15.20
N GLY A 126 -0.70 -0.10 -14.22
CA GLY A 126 -0.19 -0.72 -13.01
C GLY A 126 0.80 -1.85 -13.26
N PRO A 127 0.49 -2.85 -14.11
CA PRO A 127 1.44 -3.89 -14.45
C PRO A 127 2.74 -3.35 -15.04
N GLY A 128 2.65 -2.35 -15.93
CA GLY A 128 3.81 -1.71 -16.56
C GLY A 128 4.68 -0.90 -15.60
N THR A 129 4.13 -0.48 -14.46
CA THR A 129 4.88 0.18 -13.37
C THR A 129 5.30 -0.80 -12.26
N GLY A 130 5.20 -2.10 -12.50
CA GLY A 130 5.63 -3.14 -11.56
C GLY A 130 4.63 -3.44 -10.44
N GLY A 131 3.43 -2.85 -10.49
CA GLY A 131 2.37 -3.15 -9.51
C GLY A 131 1.91 -4.59 -9.58
N SER A 132 1.92 -5.27 -8.45
CA SER A 132 1.32 -6.61 -8.28
C SER A 132 -0.18 -6.52 -8.02
N LEU A 133 -0.64 -5.38 -7.52
CA LEU A 133 -2.04 -5.02 -7.35
C LEU A 133 -2.16 -3.49 -7.36
N TRP A 134 -3.38 -3.00 -7.59
CA TRP A 134 -3.67 -1.56 -7.65
C TRP A 134 -5.08 -1.27 -7.18
N ARG A 135 -5.22 -0.25 -6.33
CA ARG A 135 -6.52 0.26 -5.88
C ARG A 135 -7.34 0.77 -7.05
N THR A 136 -8.53 0.23 -7.20
CA THR A 136 -9.48 0.59 -8.26
C THR A 136 -10.54 1.58 -7.81
N THR A 137 -10.63 1.82 -6.50
CA THR A 137 -11.67 2.62 -5.83
C THR A 137 -11.08 3.57 -4.79
N GLY A 138 -11.84 4.58 -4.39
CA GLY A 138 -11.61 5.33 -3.16
C GLY A 138 -11.65 4.42 -1.91
N ASP A 139 -11.33 4.99 -0.76
CA ASP A 139 -11.27 4.23 0.50
C ASP A 139 -12.64 3.69 0.88
N ILE A 140 -12.65 2.41 1.27
CA ILE A 140 -13.83 1.75 1.82
C ILE A 140 -14.09 2.24 3.24
N SER A 141 -15.36 2.27 3.64
CA SER A 141 -15.78 2.46 5.02
C SER A 141 -16.72 1.33 5.44
N ASP A 142 -16.79 1.08 6.75
CA ASP A 142 -17.61 0.01 7.34
C ASP A 142 -19.10 0.31 7.23
N SER A 143 -19.60 0.26 6.00
CA SER A 143 -21.03 0.42 5.67
C SER A 143 -21.39 -0.35 4.40
N TRP A 144 -22.63 -0.85 4.36
CA TRP A 144 -23.14 -1.56 3.19
C TRP A 144 -23.05 -0.75 1.90
N SER A 145 -23.39 0.56 1.97
CA SER A 145 -23.35 1.44 0.81
C SER A 145 -21.93 1.65 0.27
N SER A 146 -20.92 1.76 1.14
CA SER A 146 -19.53 1.88 0.73
C SER A 146 -19.04 0.59 0.09
N MET A 147 -19.30 -0.55 0.73
CA MET A 147 -18.92 -1.87 0.22
C MET A 147 -19.53 -2.13 -1.16
N THR A 148 -20.83 -1.91 -1.33
CA THR A 148 -21.51 -2.11 -2.62
C THR A 148 -21.03 -1.13 -3.69
N SER A 149 -20.76 0.13 -3.34
CA SER A 149 -20.20 1.10 -4.25
C SER A 149 -18.82 0.67 -4.79
N ASN A 150 -17.95 0.14 -3.91
CA ASN A 150 -16.64 -0.36 -4.34
C ASN A 150 -16.79 -1.62 -5.20
N LEU A 151 -17.72 -2.51 -4.87
CA LEU A 151 -18.02 -3.69 -5.68
C LEU A 151 -18.52 -3.31 -7.08
N ASP A 152 -19.48 -2.39 -7.18
CA ASP A 152 -20.05 -1.95 -8.46
C ASP A 152 -19.00 -1.36 -9.40
N GLN A 153 -17.99 -0.68 -8.86
CA GLN A 153 -16.87 -0.13 -9.61
C GLN A 153 -15.93 -1.20 -10.19
N GLN A 154 -16.02 -2.46 -9.75
CA GLN A 154 -15.24 -3.56 -10.34
C GLN A 154 -15.84 -4.07 -11.65
N ALA A 155 -17.10 -3.76 -11.95
CA ALA A 155 -17.76 -4.23 -13.15
C ALA A 155 -17.00 -3.80 -14.42
N GLY A 156 -16.58 -4.76 -15.23
CA GLY A 156 -15.80 -4.54 -16.46
C GLY A 156 -14.28 -4.44 -16.23
N LEU A 157 -13.79 -4.57 -15.00
CA LEU A 157 -12.35 -4.59 -14.70
C LEU A 157 -11.76 -5.99 -14.59
N GLU A 158 -12.57 -7.04 -14.65
CA GLU A 158 -12.17 -8.44 -14.50
C GLU A 158 -11.08 -8.88 -15.50
N LEU A 159 -11.09 -8.32 -16.70
CA LEU A 159 -10.11 -8.63 -17.74
C LEU A 159 -8.69 -8.13 -17.44
N PHE A 160 -8.55 -7.23 -16.48
CA PHE A 160 -7.25 -6.68 -16.06
C PHE A 160 -6.63 -7.45 -14.90
N SER A 161 -7.39 -8.34 -14.25
CA SER A 161 -6.89 -9.18 -13.16
C SER A 161 -6.38 -10.52 -13.69
N HIS A 162 -5.18 -10.90 -13.30
CA HIS A 162 -4.57 -12.20 -13.59
C HIS A 162 -3.47 -12.51 -12.55
N PRO A 163 -2.95 -13.74 -12.49
CA PRO A 163 -1.90 -14.09 -11.55
C PRO A 163 -0.71 -13.10 -11.58
N GLY A 164 -0.43 -12.48 -10.42
CA GLY A 164 0.62 -11.47 -10.24
C GLY A 164 0.21 -10.03 -10.56
N ALA A 165 -1.05 -9.79 -10.96
CA ALA A 165 -1.55 -8.48 -11.32
C ALA A 165 -3.05 -8.38 -11.02
N TRP A 166 -3.43 -7.71 -9.91
CA TRP A 166 -4.78 -7.77 -9.36
C TRP A 166 -5.42 -6.39 -9.19
N ASN A 167 -6.70 -6.29 -9.56
CA ASN A 167 -7.55 -5.20 -9.10
C ASN A 167 -7.74 -5.30 -7.59
N ASP A 168 -7.71 -4.18 -6.90
CA ASP A 168 -7.88 -4.09 -5.46
C ASP A 168 -9.05 -3.14 -5.14
N PRO A 169 -10.22 -3.66 -4.73
CA PRO A 169 -11.37 -2.84 -4.36
C PRO A 169 -11.29 -2.31 -2.93
N ASP A 170 -10.13 -2.35 -2.30
CA ASP A 170 -9.83 -2.06 -0.91
C ASP A 170 -10.12 -3.21 0.06
N MET A 171 -9.85 -2.96 1.32
CA MET A 171 -9.81 -3.93 2.41
C MET A 171 -11.18 -4.55 2.74
N LEU A 172 -11.14 -5.66 3.46
CA LEU A 172 -12.30 -6.21 4.16
C LEU A 172 -12.60 -5.40 5.42
N GLU A 173 -13.88 -5.04 5.60
CA GLU A 173 -14.40 -4.37 6.80
C GLU A 173 -15.10 -5.33 7.77
N VAL A 174 -14.96 -6.63 7.56
CA VAL A 174 -15.70 -7.68 8.29
C VAL A 174 -15.39 -7.64 9.78
N GLY A 175 -16.44 -7.42 10.58
CA GLY A 175 -16.37 -7.42 12.05
C GLY A 175 -16.15 -6.05 12.69
N ASN A 176 -16.08 -4.96 11.92
CA ASN A 176 -15.83 -3.62 12.45
C ASN A 176 -17.06 -2.99 13.13
N GLY A 177 -18.27 -3.52 12.91
CA GLY A 177 -19.48 -3.17 13.66
C GLY A 177 -20.45 -2.22 12.95
N GLY A 178 -20.12 -1.71 11.77
CA GLY A 178 -20.96 -0.80 10.97
C GLY A 178 -21.96 -1.50 10.05
N MET A 179 -21.81 -2.82 9.87
CA MET A 179 -22.70 -3.66 9.06
C MET A 179 -23.29 -4.82 9.87
N THR A 180 -24.38 -5.40 9.39
CA THR A 180 -24.95 -6.61 9.97
C THR A 180 -24.13 -7.86 9.61
N ASP A 181 -24.28 -8.95 10.37
CA ASP A 181 -23.62 -10.23 10.08
C ASP A 181 -23.89 -10.74 8.66
N THR A 182 -25.10 -10.51 8.14
CA THR A 182 -25.46 -10.91 6.77
C THR A 182 -24.71 -10.08 5.73
N GLU A 183 -24.56 -8.78 5.94
CA GLU A 183 -23.80 -7.89 5.07
C GLU A 183 -22.31 -8.23 5.12
N TYR A 184 -21.75 -8.51 6.30
CA TYR A 184 -20.36 -8.97 6.42
C TYR A 184 -20.09 -10.29 5.70
N ARG A 185 -21.04 -11.25 5.76
CA ARG A 185 -20.92 -12.50 4.97
C ARG A 185 -20.94 -12.23 3.47
N SER A 186 -21.79 -11.31 3.02
CA SER A 186 -21.85 -10.89 1.63
C SER A 186 -20.53 -10.23 1.21
N HIS A 187 -20.04 -9.30 2.04
CA HIS A 187 -18.75 -8.63 1.79
C HIS A 187 -17.61 -9.63 1.66
N PHE A 188 -17.47 -10.55 2.62
CA PHE A 188 -16.44 -11.60 2.56
C PHE A 188 -16.55 -12.45 1.29
N SER A 189 -17.78 -12.84 0.91
CA SER A 189 -18.00 -13.68 -0.29
C SER A 189 -17.69 -12.96 -1.60
N MET A 190 -17.88 -11.64 -1.65
CA MET A 190 -17.63 -10.86 -2.86
C MET A 190 -16.14 -10.49 -3.02
N TRP A 191 -15.37 -10.47 -1.92
CA TRP A 191 -13.92 -10.20 -1.93
C TRP A 191 -13.08 -11.50 -2.07
N SER A 192 -13.72 -12.68 -2.02
CA SER A 192 -13.07 -13.99 -2.20
C SER A 192 -13.02 -14.40 -3.66
#